data_648c2183a3449b592ab141ff8a484e73
#
_entry.id   648c2183a3449b592ab141ff8a484e73
#
_cell.length_a   1.000
_cell.length_b   1.000
_cell.length_c   1.000
_cell.angle_alpha   90.00
_cell.angle_beta   90.00
_cell.angle_gamma   90.00
#
_symmetry.space_group_name_H-M   'P 1'
#
loop_
_entity.id
_entity.type
_entity.pdbx_description
1 polymer ?
#
loop_
_entity_poly.entity_id
_entity_poly.type
_entity_poly.pdbx_seq_one_letter_code
_entity_poly.pdbx_strand_id
1 'polypeptide(L)'
;RWLDGEAGNEGAQNLTKLENAYAEIKAARAQKANSENGSAALDEVAALLKDGKINEAQAKLDAFNERNAEWHYLQACVFYKKNWTNECKKQLEIAIDLDGDNKKYRDAYGKLNAKNDYEKRSAKNENESAPAYDEDKQMGGNACSQCISCCYTYLCVDCLFSLCCGCR
;
A
#
# COMPACT_ATOMS: atom_id res chain seq x y z
N ARG A 1 0.39 14.19 73.97
CA ARG A 1 -0.61 15.02 73.23
C ARG A 1 0.05 15.79 72.13
N TRP A 2 0.77 15.07 71.34
CA TRP A 2 1.49 15.57 70.17
C TRP A 2 1.57 14.45 69.18
N LEU A 3 1.23 14.65 67.88
CA LEU A 3 1.63 13.87 66.74
C LEU A 3 0.55 13.00 66.02
N ASP A 4 -0.74 13.13 66.33
CA ASP A 4 -1.68 12.16 65.76
C ASP A 4 -2.53 12.66 64.57
N GLY A 5 -2.26 13.87 64.04
CA GLY A 5 -3.15 14.41 63.00
C GLY A 5 -2.51 14.61 61.62
N GLU A 6 -1.31 15.11 61.53
CA GLU A 6 -0.76 15.55 60.22
C GLU A 6 0.19 14.54 59.57
N ALA A 7 1.03 13.88 60.35
CA ALA A 7 1.97 12.88 59.82
C ALA A 7 1.27 11.64 59.26
N GLY A 8 0.11 11.26 59.82
CA GLY A 8 -0.70 10.16 59.29
C GLY A 8 -1.34 10.47 57.93
N ASN A 9 -1.73 11.72 57.73
CA ASN A 9 -2.37 12.15 56.48
C ASN A 9 -1.36 12.28 55.30
N GLU A 10 -0.16 12.79 55.57
CA GLU A 10 0.92 12.84 54.56
C GLU A 10 1.40 11.45 54.18
N GLY A 11 1.52 10.53 55.15
CA GLY A 11 1.85 9.13 54.87
C GLY A 11 0.83 8.43 54.00
N ALA A 12 -0.45 8.62 54.25
CA ALA A 12 -1.53 8.06 53.46
C ALA A 12 -1.58 8.66 52.06
N GLN A 13 -1.37 9.97 51.90
CA GLN A 13 -1.31 10.63 50.59
C GLN A 13 -0.08 10.19 49.76
N ASN A 14 1.03 9.98 50.41
CA ASN A 14 2.23 9.49 49.73
C ASN A 14 2.08 8.03 49.30
N LEU A 15 1.38 7.20 50.09
CA LEU A 15 1.07 5.82 49.72
C LEU A 15 0.16 5.77 48.51
N THR A 16 -0.92 6.55 48.45
CA THR A 16 -1.83 6.63 47.30
C THR A 16 -1.15 7.16 46.04
N LYS A 17 -0.25 8.14 46.16
CA LYS A 17 0.57 8.60 45.03
C LYS A 17 1.47 7.50 44.50
N LEU A 18 2.09 6.71 45.38
CA LEU A 18 2.96 5.59 45.01
C LEU A 18 2.16 4.48 44.33
N GLU A 19 0.99 4.14 44.85
CA GLU A 19 0.09 3.15 44.25
C GLU A 19 -0.39 3.57 42.85
N ASN A 20 -0.77 4.84 42.68
CA ASN A 20 -1.17 5.39 41.38
C ASN A 20 0.00 5.37 40.39
N ALA A 21 1.19 5.81 40.80
CA ALA A 21 2.37 5.75 39.94
C ALA A 21 2.75 4.32 39.53
N TYR A 22 2.62 3.37 40.46
CA TYR A 22 2.84 1.95 40.17
C TYR A 22 1.82 1.40 39.19
N ALA A 23 0.55 1.75 39.33
CA ALA A 23 -0.52 1.36 38.42
C ALA A 23 -0.29 1.94 37.01
N GLU A 24 0.12 3.20 36.89
CA GLU A 24 0.47 3.84 35.62
C GLU A 24 1.66 3.14 34.92
N ILE A 25 2.73 2.85 35.68
CA ILE A 25 3.90 2.15 35.14
C ILE A 25 3.51 0.74 34.69
N LYS A 26 2.68 0.04 35.45
CA LYS A 26 2.19 -1.30 35.08
C LYS A 26 1.32 -1.27 33.82
N ALA A 27 0.43 -0.28 33.71
CA ALA A 27 -0.40 -0.09 32.52
C ALA A 27 0.46 0.25 31.30
N ALA A 28 1.43 1.16 31.42
CA ALA A 28 2.36 1.51 30.37
C ALA A 28 3.21 0.31 29.88
N ARG A 29 3.68 -0.54 30.83
CA ARG A 29 4.39 -1.79 30.47
C ARG A 29 3.50 -2.79 29.76
N ALA A 30 2.24 -2.93 30.17
CA ALA A 30 1.28 -3.81 29.51
C ALA A 30 0.96 -3.33 28.08
N GLN A 31 0.79 -2.02 27.89
CA GLN A 31 0.60 -1.43 26.57
C GLN A 31 1.82 -1.63 25.67
N LYS A 32 3.02 -1.45 26.19
CA LYS A 32 4.26 -1.68 25.45
C LYS A 32 4.42 -3.16 25.05
N ALA A 33 4.15 -4.09 25.92
CA ALA A 33 4.20 -5.52 25.64
C ALA A 33 3.16 -5.93 24.57
N ASN A 34 1.95 -5.39 24.62
CA ASN A 34 0.94 -5.59 23.59
C ASN A 34 1.36 -5.00 22.22
N SER A 35 1.97 -3.82 22.23
CA SER A 35 2.50 -3.18 21.02
C SER A 35 3.63 -3.99 20.39
N GLU A 36 4.56 -4.54 21.18
CA GLU A 36 5.65 -5.38 20.69
C GLU A 36 5.15 -6.71 20.11
N ASN A 37 4.20 -7.38 20.79
CA ASN A 37 3.56 -8.59 20.26
C ASN A 37 2.72 -8.30 19.02
N GLY A 38 2.04 -7.15 18.98
CA GLY A 38 1.30 -6.67 17.82
C GLY A 38 2.20 -6.47 16.61
N SER A 39 3.37 -5.86 16.80
CA SER A 39 4.33 -5.62 15.72
C SER A 39 4.86 -6.94 15.14
N ALA A 40 5.28 -7.90 15.96
CA ALA A 40 5.79 -9.18 15.49
C ALA A 40 4.75 -9.97 14.67
N ALA A 41 3.50 -9.95 15.09
CA ALA A 41 2.43 -10.62 14.35
C ALA A 41 2.06 -9.89 13.04
N LEU A 42 2.17 -8.56 12.99
CA LEU A 42 2.02 -7.80 11.75
C LEU A 42 3.20 -8.03 10.78
N ASP A 43 4.41 -8.23 11.29
CA ASP A 43 5.56 -8.64 10.46
C ASP A 43 5.35 -10.01 9.82
N GLU A 44 4.72 -10.95 10.54
CA GLU A 44 4.33 -12.26 9.98
C GLU A 44 3.29 -12.10 8.86
N VAL A 45 2.32 -11.22 9.02
CA VAL A 45 1.36 -10.88 7.94
C VAL A 45 2.09 -10.29 6.73
N ALA A 46 3.06 -9.41 6.95
CA ALA A 46 3.87 -8.85 5.86
C ALA A 46 4.68 -9.93 5.11
N ALA A 47 5.19 -10.95 5.82
CA ALA A 47 5.85 -12.09 5.22
C ALA A 47 4.88 -12.91 4.36
N LEU A 48 3.69 -13.25 4.88
CA LEU A 48 2.66 -13.96 4.14
C LEU A 48 2.23 -13.23 2.85
N LEU A 49 2.15 -11.91 2.90
CA LEU A 49 1.86 -11.08 1.71
C LEU A 49 2.98 -11.12 0.67
N LYS A 50 4.25 -11.21 1.09
CA LYS A 50 5.39 -11.41 0.18
C LYS A 50 5.34 -12.78 -0.48
N ASP A 51 4.97 -13.81 0.28
CA ASP A 51 4.82 -15.18 -0.20
C ASP A 51 3.55 -15.38 -1.07
N GLY A 52 2.71 -14.35 -1.19
CA GLY A 52 1.48 -14.42 -1.97
C GLY A 52 0.31 -15.14 -1.31
N LYS A 53 0.41 -15.46 -0.02
CA LYS A 53 -0.62 -16.15 0.77
C LYS A 53 -1.67 -15.16 1.30
N ILE A 54 -2.46 -14.59 0.36
CA ILE A 54 -3.37 -13.49 0.65
C ILE A 54 -4.47 -13.87 1.65
N ASN A 55 -5.02 -15.09 1.56
CA ASN A 55 -6.09 -15.53 2.42
C ASN A 55 -5.63 -15.77 3.86
N GLU A 56 -4.42 -16.33 4.04
CA GLU A 56 -3.83 -16.53 5.36
C GLU A 56 -3.47 -15.18 6.01
N ALA A 57 -2.93 -14.25 5.23
CA ALA A 57 -2.66 -12.89 5.67
C ALA A 57 -3.94 -12.17 6.12
N GLN A 58 -5.05 -12.30 5.37
CA GLN A 58 -6.33 -11.73 5.73
C GLN A 58 -6.87 -12.34 7.03
N ALA A 59 -6.85 -13.66 7.18
CA ALA A 59 -7.34 -14.33 8.38
C ALA A 59 -6.57 -13.89 9.64
N LYS A 60 -5.24 -13.68 9.51
CA LYS A 60 -4.43 -13.14 10.61
C LYS A 60 -4.77 -11.69 10.93
N LEU A 61 -4.97 -10.84 9.91
CA LEU A 61 -5.40 -9.45 10.11
C LEU A 61 -6.77 -9.36 10.78
N ASP A 62 -7.70 -10.24 10.41
CA ASP A 62 -9.05 -10.26 10.98
C ASP A 62 -9.05 -10.70 12.46
N ALA A 63 -8.07 -11.49 12.88
CA ALA A 63 -7.88 -11.89 14.26
C ALA A 63 -7.29 -10.76 15.15
N PHE A 64 -6.81 -9.69 14.56
CA PHE A 64 -6.26 -8.54 15.28
C PHE A 64 -7.36 -7.64 15.83
N ASN A 65 -7.30 -7.34 17.12
CA ASN A 65 -8.25 -6.42 17.77
C ASN A 65 -7.83 -4.95 17.64
N GLU A 66 -6.53 -4.69 17.58
CA GLU A 66 -5.98 -3.33 17.49
C GLU A 66 -5.76 -2.92 16.04
N ARG A 67 -6.44 -1.86 15.61
CA ARG A 67 -6.33 -1.32 14.26
C ARG A 67 -5.45 -0.09 14.25
N ASN A 68 -4.14 -0.31 14.33
CA ASN A 68 -3.13 0.73 14.23
C ASN A 68 -2.80 1.08 12.76
N ALA A 69 -1.98 2.09 12.53
CA ALA A 69 -1.59 2.53 11.19
C ALA A 69 -0.96 1.40 10.34
N GLU A 70 -0.11 0.56 10.95
CA GLU A 70 0.51 -0.59 10.27
C GLU A 70 -0.53 -1.64 9.87
N TRP A 71 -1.54 -1.90 10.71
CA TRP A 71 -2.65 -2.79 10.37
C TRP A 71 -3.40 -2.29 9.12
N HIS A 72 -3.76 -1.00 9.07
CA HIS A 72 -4.43 -0.40 7.92
C HIS A 72 -3.58 -0.46 6.66
N TYR A 73 -2.26 -0.25 6.79
CA TYR A 73 -1.34 -0.40 5.68
C TYR A 73 -1.29 -1.83 5.14
N LEU A 74 -1.22 -2.85 6.00
CA LEU A 74 -1.22 -4.26 5.58
C LEU A 74 -2.55 -4.68 4.99
N GLN A 75 -3.68 -4.18 5.53
CA GLN A 75 -5.00 -4.38 4.95
C GLN A 75 -5.09 -3.76 3.54
N ALA A 76 -4.51 -2.59 3.34
CA ALA A 76 -4.41 -1.98 2.02
C ALA A 76 -3.59 -2.85 1.05
N CYS A 77 -2.50 -3.45 1.51
CA CYS A 77 -1.70 -4.39 0.71
C CYS A 77 -2.51 -5.63 0.30
N VAL A 78 -3.34 -6.17 1.19
CA VAL A 78 -4.27 -7.28 0.86
C VAL A 78 -5.26 -6.85 -0.23
N PHE A 79 -5.90 -5.68 -0.08
CA PHE A 79 -6.84 -5.15 -1.08
C PHE A 79 -6.16 -4.87 -2.41
N TYR A 80 -4.93 -4.35 -2.40
CA TYR A 80 -4.15 -4.17 -3.62
C TYR A 80 -3.91 -5.50 -4.36
N LYS A 81 -3.56 -6.56 -3.65
CA LYS A 81 -3.39 -7.91 -4.23
C LYS A 81 -4.69 -8.51 -4.78
N LYS A 82 -5.84 -8.13 -4.20
CA LYS A 82 -7.18 -8.51 -4.68
C LYS A 82 -7.69 -7.59 -5.81
N ASN A 83 -6.89 -6.60 -6.27
CA ASN A 83 -7.28 -5.56 -7.23
C ASN A 83 -8.46 -4.66 -6.77
N TRP A 84 -8.67 -4.55 -5.47
CA TRP A 84 -9.68 -3.67 -4.88
C TRP A 84 -9.07 -2.29 -4.60
N THR A 85 -8.94 -1.52 -5.67
CA THR A 85 -8.15 -0.29 -5.67
C THR A 85 -8.78 0.81 -4.82
N ASN A 86 -10.11 0.90 -4.80
CA ASN A 86 -10.82 1.92 -4.01
C ASN A 86 -10.70 1.64 -2.50
N GLU A 87 -10.84 0.39 -2.10
CA GLU A 87 -10.72 -0.05 -0.71
C GLU A 87 -9.25 0.09 -0.24
N CYS A 88 -8.31 -0.26 -1.10
CA CYS A 88 -6.89 -0.06 -0.85
C CYS A 88 -6.58 1.43 -0.58
N LYS A 89 -7.12 2.33 -1.40
CA LYS A 89 -6.94 3.78 -1.23
C LYS A 89 -7.46 4.26 0.11
N LYS A 90 -8.68 3.87 0.49
CA LYS A 90 -9.29 4.25 1.78
C LYS A 90 -8.46 3.78 2.98
N GLN A 91 -7.93 2.56 2.94
CA GLN A 91 -7.10 2.04 4.03
C GLN A 91 -5.76 2.77 4.14
N LEU A 92 -5.16 3.17 3.01
CA LEU A 92 -3.94 3.99 3.01
C LEU A 92 -4.19 5.40 3.55
N GLU A 93 -5.32 6.01 3.24
CA GLU A 93 -5.73 7.30 3.79
C GLU A 93 -5.82 7.23 5.32
N ILE A 94 -6.50 6.21 5.86
CA ILE A 94 -6.60 5.99 7.31
C ILE A 94 -5.19 5.77 7.93
N ALA A 95 -4.33 4.98 7.28
CA ALA A 95 -2.98 4.75 7.78
C ALA A 95 -2.15 6.05 7.85
N ILE A 96 -2.31 6.95 6.87
CA ILE A 96 -1.67 8.26 6.84
C ILE A 96 -2.25 9.20 7.89
N ASP A 97 -3.57 9.17 8.11
CA ASP A 97 -4.23 9.98 9.14
C ASP A 97 -3.78 9.60 10.55
N LEU A 98 -3.51 8.31 10.78
CA LEU A 98 -3.02 7.80 12.07
C LEU A 98 -1.51 8.05 12.28
N ASP A 99 -0.71 8.00 11.22
CA ASP A 99 0.74 8.19 11.25
C ASP A 99 1.20 8.91 9.97
N GLY A 100 0.99 10.24 9.96
CA GLY A 100 1.28 11.11 8.82
C GLY A 100 2.77 11.29 8.50
N ASP A 101 3.64 11.02 9.46
CA ASP A 101 5.09 11.19 9.29
C ASP A 101 5.73 9.99 8.58
N ASN A 102 5.02 8.87 8.48
CA ASN A 102 5.53 7.66 7.90
C ASN A 102 5.60 7.75 6.36
N LYS A 103 6.81 7.86 5.85
CA LYS A 103 7.07 7.93 4.42
C LYS A 103 6.56 6.71 3.65
N LYS A 104 6.59 5.51 4.27
CA LYS A 104 6.15 4.25 3.67
C LYS A 104 4.69 4.31 3.20
N TYR A 105 3.79 4.88 4.02
CA TYR A 105 2.37 4.99 3.70
C TYR A 105 2.09 6.01 2.61
N ARG A 106 2.75 7.18 2.68
CA ARG A 106 2.65 8.23 1.65
C ARG A 106 3.18 7.77 0.30
N ASP A 107 4.31 7.07 0.27
CA ASP A 107 4.91 6.52 -0.96
C ASP A 107 3.98 5.46 -1.59
N ALA A 108 3.38 4.60 -0.75
CA ALA A 108 2.42 3.59 -1.22
C ALA A 108 1.17 4.25 -1.84
N TYR A 109 0.63 5.27 -1.20
CA TYR A 109 -0.51 6.05 -1.70
C TYR A 109 -0.20 6.76 -3.02
N GLY A 110 0.98 7.39 -3.11
CA GLY A 110 1.44 8.04 -4.33
C GLY A 110 1.56 7.07 -5.51
N LYS A 111 2.15 5.89 -5.28
CA LYS A 111 2.27 4.83 -6.30
C LYS A 111 0.91 4.30 -6.75
N LEU A 112 -0.04 4.14 -5.83
CA LEU A 112 -1.39 3.69 -6.14
C LEU A 112 -2.12 4.72 -7.03
N ASN A 113 -2.05 6.00 -6.69
CA ASN A 113 -2.66 7.07 -7.49
C ASN A 113 -2.03 7.16 -8.89
N ALA A 114 -0.71 7.11 -8.99
CA ALA A 114 -0.01 7.14 -10.27
C ALA A 114 -0.44 5.97 -11.18
N LYS A 115 -0.59 4.76 -10.62
CA LYS A 115 -1.09 3.59 -11.36
C LYS A 115 -2.52 3.80 -11.84
N ASN A 116 -3.42 4.27 -10.98
CA ASN A 116 -4.81 4.55 -11.34
C ASN A 116 -4.92 5.61 -12.44
N ASP A 117 -4.12 6.66 -12.38
CA ASP A 117 -4.12 7.72 -13.39
C ASP A 117 -3.58 7.21 -14.73
N TYR A 118 -2.58 6.33 -14.71
CA TYR A 118 -2.09 5.67 -15.91
C TYR A 118 -3.17 4.78 -16.54
N GLU A 119 -3.83 3.94 -15.76
CA GLU A 119 -4.92 3.06 -16.24
C GLU A 119 -6.08 3.86 -16.84
N LYS A 120 -6.47 4.98 -16.20
CA LYS A 120 -7.51 5.87 -16.73
C LYS A 120 -7.11 6.53 -18.05
N ARG A 121 -5.84 6.92 -18.21
CA ARG A 121 -5.34 7.52 -19.45
C ARG A 121 -5.28 6.49 -20.57
N SER A 122 -4.83 5.26 -20.27
CA SER A 122 -4.80 4.17 -21.25
C SER A 122 -6.20 3.83 -21.74
N ALA A 123 -7.17 3.69 -20.84
CA ALA A 123 -8.56 3.41 -21.20
C ALA A 123 -9.23 4.54 -22.03
N LYS A 124 -8.84 5.80 -21.82
CA LYS A 124 -9.31 6.91 -22.67
C LYS A 124 -8.72 6.85 -24.07
N ASN A 125 -7.43 6.55 -24.18
CA ASN A 125 -6.77 6.46 -25.48
C ASN A 125 -7.31 5.30 -26.34
N GLU A 126 -7.74 4.20 -25.73
CA GLU A 126 -8.38 3.08 -26.44
C GLU A 126 -9.77 3.45 -26.98
N ASN A 127 -10.52 4.32 -26.28
CA ASN A 127 -11.84 4.78 -26.72
C ASN A 127 -11.77 5.95 -27.73
N GLU A 128 -10.68 6.71 -27.78
CA GLU A 128 -10.47 7.79 -28.77
C GLU A 128 -9.79 7.30 -30.05
N SER A 129 -9.34 6.05 -30.11
CA SER A 129 -8.63 5.47 -31.26
C SER A 129 -9.55 4.73 -32.25
N ALA A 130 -10.79 5.19 -32.41
CA ALA A 130 -11.51 4.95 -33.65
C ALA A 130 -11.69 6.30 -34.36
N PRO A 131 -10.70 6.77 -35.15
CA PRO A 131 -10.98 7.84 -36.09
C PRO A 131 -11.98 7.26 -37.12
N ALA A 132 -13.17 7.89 -37.17
CA ALA A 132 -14.02 7.76 -38.34
C ALA A 132 -13.12 8.02 -39.56
N TYR A 133 -13.05 7.05 -40.50
CA TYR A 133 -12.36 7.18 -41.74
C TYR A 133 -13.06 8.27 -42.53
N ASP A 134 -12.55 9.48 -42.45
CA ASP A 134 -12.83 10.55 -43.42
C ASP A 134 -11.88 10.31 -44.58
N GLU A 135 -12.40 9.81 -45.70
CA GLU A 135 -11.64 9.50 -46.89
C GLU A 135 -11.03 10.72 -47.59
N ASP A 136 -11.24 11.94 -47.09
CA ASP A 136 -10.86 13.18 -47.79
C ASP A 136 -9.76 14.02 -47.13
N LYS A 137 -9.06 13.53 -46.08
CA LYS A 137 -7.89 14.23 -45.53
C LYS A 137 -6.60 13.45 -45.71
N GLN A 138 -6.11 13.54 -46.94
CA GLN A 138 -4.73 13.28 -47.29
C GLN A 138 -3.77 14.21 -46.52
N MET A 139 -2.73 13.64 -45.93
CA MET A 139 -1.50 14.28 -45.43
C MET A 139 -1.53 14.94 -44.07
N GLY A 140 -1.09 14.18 -43.07
CA GLY A 140 -0.72 14.65 -41.72
C GLY A 140 -0.61 13.52 -40.70
N GLY A 141 -0.22 12.33 -41.16
CA GLY A 141 -0.13 11.15 -40.32
C GLY A 141 1.06 11.23 -39.35
N ASN A 142 0.82 10.83 -38.11
CA ASN A 142 1.82 10.58 -37.07
C ASN A 142 2.95 9.70 -37.63
N ALA A 143 4.07 10.32 -37.99
CA ALA A 143 5.25 9.67 -38.60
C ALA A 143 5.82 8.51 -37.76
N CYS A 144 5.48 8.44 -36.45
CA CYS A 144 6.00 7.43 -35.54
C CYS A 144 5.26 6.09 -35.61
N SER A 145 3.94 6.08 -35.84
CA SER A 145 3.16 4.83 -35.96
C SER A 145 3.41 4.12 -37.26
N GLN A 146 3.57 4.87 -38.35
CA GLN A 146 3.90 4.30 -39.66
C GLN A 146 5.33 3.76 -39.74
N CYS A 147 6.30 4.38 -39.03
CA CYS A 147 7.69 3.87 -38.98
C CYS A 147 7.78 2.48 -38.36
N ILE A 148 7.04 2.22 -37.27
CA ILE A 148 7.05 0.92 -36.62
C ILE A 148 6.45 -0.16 -37.49
N SER A 149 5.35 0.13 -38.21
CA SER A 149 4.72 -0.81 -39.13
C SER A 149 5.61 -1.06 -40.35
N CYS A 150 6.28 -0.05 -40.88
CA CYS A 150 7.23 -0.21 -41.99
C CYS A 150 8.50 -0.99 -41.60
N CYS A 151 9.02 -0.75 -40.37
CA CYS A 151 10.17 -1.51 -39.87
C CYS A 151 9.84 -3.00 -39.71
N TYR A 152 8.63 -3.32 -39.25
CA TYR A 152 8.21 -4.71 -39.07
C TYR A 152 8.04 -5.44 -40.41
N THR A 153 7.46 -4.78 -41.40
CA THR A 153 7.32 -5.35 -42.75
C THR A 153 8.67 -5.46 -43.48
N TYR A 154 9.56 -4.50 -43.32
CA TYR A 154 10.91 -4.55 -43.93
C TYR A 154 11.77 -5.66 -43.32
N LEU A 155 11.77 -5.83 -42.01
CA LEU A 155 12.47 -6.92 -41.32
C LEU A 155 11.91 -8.30 -41.70
N CYS A 156 10.59 -8.43 -41.88
CA CYS A 156 10.00 -9.69 -42.37
C CYS A 156 10.37 -10.02 -43.78
N VAL A 157 10.47 -9.03 -44.67
CA VAL A 157 10.84 -9.25 -46.09
C VAL A 157 12.32 -9.61 -46.23
N ASP A 158 13.22 -8.95 -45.46
CA ASP A 158 14.64 -9.32 -45.44
C ASP A 158 14.88 -10.70 -44.83
N CYS A 159 14.12 -11.09 -43.80
CA CYS A 159 14.18 -12.43 -43.22
C CYS A 159 13.73 -13.51 -44.22
N LEU A 160 12.69 -13.24 -45.01
CA LEU A 160 12.19 -14.17 -46.03
C LEU A 160 13.17 -14.26 -47.19
N PHE A 161 13.81 -13.16 -47.62
CA PHE A 161 14.81 -13.18 -48.67
C PHE A 161 16.09 -13.89 -48.25
N SER A 162 16.55 -13.74 -47.00
CA SER A 162 17.71 -14.47 -46.48
C SER A 162 17.48 -15.98 -46.38
N LEU A 163 16.26 -16.41 -46.09
CA LEU A 163 15.90 -17.83 -46.04
C LEU A 163 15.74 -18.49 -47.43
N CYS A 164 15.36 -17.72 -48.42
CA CYS A 164 15.17 -18.25 -49.77
C CYS A 164 16.44 -18.22 -50.65
N CYS A 165 17.42 -17.35 -50.38
CA CYS A 165 18.63 -17.22 -51.19
C CYS A 165 19.91 -17.78 -50.55
N GLY A 166 19.83 -18.36 -49.33
CA GLY A 166 20.95 -18.90 -48.56
C GLY A 166 21.24 -20.38 -48.73
N CYS A 167 20.80 -21.04 -49.82
CA CYS A 167 21.26 -22.39 -50.17
C CYS A 167 22.19 -22.33 -51.40
N ARG A 168 23.49 -22.12 -51.08
CA ARG A 168 24.59 -22.61 -51.95
C ARG A 168 25.87 -22.72 -51.10
#